data_b83379e211351b68d6541d30b6951695
#
_entry.id   b83379e211351b68d6541d30b6951695
#
_cell.length_a   1.000
_cell.length_b   1.000
_cell.length_c   1.000
_cell.angle_alpha   90.00
_cell.angle_beta   90.00
_cell.angle_gamma   90.00
#
_symmetry.space_group_name_H-M   'P 1'
#
loop_
_entity.id
_entity.type
_entity.pdbx_description
1 polymer ?
#
loop_
_entity_poly.entity_id
_entity_poly.type
_entity_poly.pdbx_seq_one_letter_code
_entity_poly.pdbx_strand_id
1 'polypeptide(L)'
;VLVGCRASTIGTSPADLGTPRTKVELEKALAQPGKIVFEKHLAANWSVPLSGLLNLDHPKSQAAGLIDKEEAIQLYVYSIKHPEFGTYLVDSGVAAGFADESADNGVSWLVESAMNMSALNVRKSTAQLVEELGGDDGVFLTHIHMDHIMGVSDLKGASVYGGPGDAELSTFMNLFT
;
A
#
# COMPACT_ATOMS: atom_id res chain seq x y z
N VAL A 1 -9.77 -12.12 31.86
CA VAL A 1 -8.95 -10.93 31.61
C VAL A 1 -9.07 -10.64 30.14
N LEU A 2 -9.85 -9.62 29.79
CA LEU A 2 -9.94 -9.09 28.43
C LEU A 2 -8.63 -8.37 28.17
N VAL A 3 -7.74 -8.94 27.37
CA VAL A 3 -6.61 -8.25 26.77
C VAL A 3 -7.21 -7.35 25.69
N GLY A 4 -7.40 -6.09 26.02
CA GLY A 4 -7.84 -5.11 25.05
C GLY A 4 -6.75 -4.96 23.98
N CYS A 5 -7.08 -5.19 22.71
CA CYS A 5 -6.25 -4.79 21.59
C CYS A 5 -6.01 -3.28 21.70
N ARG A 6 -4.79 -2.87 21.99
CA ARG A 6 -4.38 -1.47 21.90
C ARG A 6 -4.16 -1.18 20.42
N ALA A 7 -5.10 -0.51 19.80
CA ALA A 7 -4.80 0.18 18.55
C ALA A 7 -3.79 1.29 18.87
N SER A 8 -2.56 1.17 18.40
CA SER A 8 -1.58 2.26 18.49
C SER A 8 -1.85 3.21 17.33
N THR A 9 -2.23 4.46 17.64
CA THR A 9 -2.26 5.51 16.63
C THR A 9 -0.82 5.95 16.36
N ILE A 10 -0.40 5.91 15.10
CA ILE A 10 0.87 6.49 14.67
C ILE A 10 0.69 8.01 14.68
N GLY A 11 1.62 8.71 15.35
CA GLY A 11 1.61 10.17 15.34
C GLY A 11 1.80 10.71 13.93
N THR A 12 0.90 11.58 13.48
CA THR A 12 0.98 12.24 12.18
C THR A 12 1.15 13.73 12.35
N SER A 13 1.76 14.36 11.35
CA SER A 13 1.88 15.80 11.23
C SER A 13 1.43 16.25 9.84
N PRO A 14 0.80 17.42 9.71
CA PRO A 14 0.52 17.99 8.40
C PRO A 14 1.82 18.14 7.59
N ALA A 15 1.81 17.68 6.34
CA ALA A 15 2.89 17.91 5.40
C ALA A 15 2.42 18.92 4.35
N ASP A 16 3.19 20.01 4.21
CA ASP A 16 2.95 21.01 3.17
C ASP A 16 3.81 20.62 1.95
N LEU A 17 3.26 19.73 1.13
CA LEU A 17 3.94 19.20 -0.03
C LEU A 17 3.45 19.90 -1.29
N GLY A 18 4.29 20.77 -1.80
CA GLY A 18 4.08 21.44 -3.07
C GLY A 18 3.13 22.63 -3.03
N THR A 19 2.87 23.18 -4.20
CA THR A 19 2.00 24.34 -4.38
C THR A 19 0.69 23.91 -5.02
N PRO A 20 -0.47 24.28 -4.46
CA PRO A 20 -1.76 24.01 -5.09
C PRO A 20 -1.80 24.53 -6.53
N ARG A 21 -2.27 23.71 -7.45
CA ARG A 21 -2.40 24.05 -8.86
C ARG A 21 -3.85 23.97 -9.30
N THR A 22 -4.22 24.85 -10.23
CA THR A 22 -5.49 24.73 -10.93
C THR A 22 -5.45 23.56 -11.92
N LYS A 23 -6.61 23.05 -12.32
CA LYS A 23 -6.71 22.00 -13.35
C LYS A 23 -5.97 22.38 -14.64
N VAL A 24 -6.11 23.63 -15.07
CA VAL A 24 -5.46 24.14 -16.30
C VAL A 24 -3.93 24.14 -16.19
N GLU A 25 -3.39 24.49 -15.02
CA GLU A 25 -1.95 24.45 -14.77
C GLU A 25 -1.43 23.01 -14.73
N LEU A 26 -2.21 22.08 -14.14
CA LEU A 26 -1.87 20.66 -14.15
C LEU A 26 -1.86 20.10 -15.59
N GLU A 27 -2.89 20.39 -16.38
CA GLU A 27 -2.95 19.95 -17.78
C GLU A 27 -1.77 20.48 -18.60
N LYS A 28 -1.36 21.74 -18.38
CA LYS A 28 -0.16 22.30 -19.02
C LYS A 28 1.12 21.59 -18.58
N ALA A 29 1.24 21.29 -17.29
CA ALA A 29 2.41 20.58 -16.78
C ALA A 29 2.49 19.14 -17.34
N LEU A 30 1.38 18.44 -17.44
CA LEU A 30 1.30 17.10 -18.02
C LEU A 30 1.61 17.07 -19.52
N ALA A 31 1.39 18.17 -20.22
CA ALA A 31 1.75 18.31 -21.64
C ALA A 31 3.25 18.55 -21.87
N GLN A 32 4.01 18.83 -20.80
CA GLN A 32 5.45 19.06 -20.88
C GLN A 32 6.19 17.86 -20.32
N PRO A 33 6.91 17.09 -21.16
CA PRO A 33 7.69 15.95 -20.67
C PRO A 33 8.78 16.44 -19.70
N GLY A 34 8.77 15.86 -18.50
CA GLY A 34 9.79 16.08 -17.47
C GLY A 34 10.91 15.03 -17.55
N LYS A 35 11.97 15.25 -16.78
CA LYS A 35 13.07 14.28 -16.62
C LYS A 35 12.79 13.27 -15.48
N ILE A 36 11.54 12.89 -15.31
CA ILE A 36 11.14 11.91 -14.28
C ILE A 36 11.24 10.53 -14.89
N VAL A 37 11.84 9.60 -14.15
CA VAL A 37 11.76 8.16 -14.45
C VAL A 37 10.67 7.57 -13.58
N PHE A 38 9.68 6.96 -14.24
CA PHE A 38 8.57 6.28 -13.58
C PHE A 38 8.59 4.81 -13.94
N GLU A 39 8.69 3.94 -12.94
CA GLU A 39 8.78 2.50 -13.13
C GLU A 39 7.74 1.77 -12.31
N LYS A 40 7.26 0.64 -12.83
CA LYS A 40 6.30 -0.26 -12.18
C LYS A 40 7.00 -1.53 -11.77
N HIS A 41 6.89 -1.90 -10.50
CA HIS A 41 7.53 -3.08 -9.92
C HIS A 41 6.48 -4.06 -9.41
N LEU A 42 6.59 -5.34 -9.77
CA LEU A 42 5.75 -6.39 -9.22
C LEU A 42 6.31 -6.81 -7.85
N ALA A 43 5.60 -6.46 -6.79
CA ALA A 43 5.96 -6.82 -5.42
C ALA A 43 5.53 -8.25 -5.09
N ALA A 44 4.29 -8.64 -5.39
CA ALA A 44 3.77 -9.97 -5.12
C ALA A 44 2.66 -10.39 -6.08
N ASN A 45 2.46 -11.71 -6.18
CA ASN A 45 1.21 -12.30 -6.64
C ASN A 45 0.42 -12.77 -5.41
N TRP A 46 -0.87 -12.60 -5.44
CA TRP A 46 -1.73 -12.99 -4.34
C TRP A 46 -3.05 -13.58 -4.85
N SER A 47 -3.73 -14.33 -4.01
CA SER A 47 -5.10 -14.80 -4.25
C SER A 47 -5.95 -14.43 -3.05
N VAL A 48 -7.01 -13.68 -3.30
CA VAL A 48 -7.90 -13.18 -2.25
C VAL A 48 -9.36 -13.47 -2.59
N PRO A 49 -10.24 -13.61 -1.57
CA PRO A 49 -11.66 -13.73 -1.83
C PRO A 49 -12.21 -12.52 -2.59
N LEU A 50 -13.06 -12.74 -3.58
CA LEU A 50 -13.68 -11.65 -4.34
C LEU A 50 -14.46 -10.67 -3.46
N SER A 51 -15.03 -11.16 -2.36
CA SER A 51 -15.71 -10.33 -1.35
C SER A 51 -14.78 -9.32 -0.66
N GLY A 52 -13.48 -9.59 -0.63
CA GLY A 52 -12.47 -8.62 -0.17
C GLY A 52 -12.20 -7.48 -1.15
N LEU A 53 -12.53 -7.66 -2.42
CA LEU A 53 -12.33 -6.67 -3.49
C LEU A 53 -13.60 -5.91 -3.85
N LEU A 54 -14.76 -6.56 -3.73
CA LEU A 54 -16.03 -6.03 -4.17
C LEU A 54 -17.15 -6.29 -3.16
N ASN A 55 -18.06 -5.34 -3.02
CA ASN A 55 -19.29 -5.56 -2.28
C ASN A 55 -20.23 -6.47 -3.11
N LEU A 56 -20.27 -7.77 -2.79
CA LEU A 56 -21.08 -8.75 -3.49
C LEU A 56 -22.58 -8.60 -3.21
N ASP A 57 -22.97 -7.94 -2.11
CA ASP A 57 -24.37 -7.63 -1.80
C ASP A 57 -24.91 -6.43 -2.60
N HIS A 58 -24.01 -5.71 -3.28
CA HIS A 58 -24.45 -4.59 -4.11
C HIS A 58 -25.31 -5.08 -5.28
N PRO A 59 -26.47 -4.43 -5.59
CA PRO A 59 -27.40 -4.87 -6.66
C PRO A 59 -26.75 -5.09 -8.02
N LYS A 60 -25.71 -4.31 -8.37
CA LYS A 60 -24.95 -4.51 -9.62
C LYS A 60 -24.13 -5.79 -9.61
N SER A 61 -23.54 -6.15 -8.48
CA SER A 61 -22.77 -7.39 -8.32
C SER A 61 -23.69 -8.61 -8.45
N GLN A 62 -24.85 -8.55 -7.82
CA GLN A 62 -25.88 -9.59 -7.90
C GLN A 62 -26.44 -9.72 -9.33
N ALA A 63 -26.74 -8.61 -9.98
CA ALA A 63 -27.22 -8.60 -11.37
C ALA A 63 -26.17 -9.14 -12.36
N ALA A 64 -24.87 -8.98 -12.04
CA ALA A 64 -23.77 -9.55 -12.83
C ALA A 64 -23.50 -11.03 -12.49
N GLY A 65 -24.23 -11.62 -11.54
CA GLY A 65 -24.06 -13.03 -11.14
C GLY A 65 -22.71 -13.32 -10.46
N LEU A 66 -22.11 -12.31 -9.81
CA LEU A 66 -20.84 -12.51 -9.12
C LEU A 66 -21.06 -13.39 -7.88
N ILE A 67 -20.19 -14.37 -7.73
CA ILE A 67 -20.12 -15.27 -6.56
C ILE A 67 -18.79 -15.09 -5.89
N ASP A 68 -18.74 -15.31 -4.57
CA ASP A 68 -17.48 -15.27 -3.85
C ASP A 68 -16.60 -16.45 -4.24
N LYS A 69 -15.41 -16.16 -4.72
CA LYS A 69 -14.38 -17.11 -5.14
C LYS A 69 -13.01 -16.46 -5.01
N GLU A 70 -11.98 -17.26 -5.01
CA GLU A 70 -10.60 -16.77 -5.05
C GLU A 70 -10.32 -16.06 -6.39
N GLU A 71 -9.80 -14.84 -6.28
CA GLU A 71 -9.34 -14.04 -7.41
C GLU A 71 -7.84 -13.79 -7.32
N ALA A 72 -7.14 -14.08 -8.42
CA ALA A 72 -5.72 -13.81 -8.52
C ALA A 72 -5.48 -12.32 -8.77
N ILE A 73 -4.69 -11.70 -7.91
CA ILE A 73 -4.29 -10.30 -8.01
C ILE A 73 -2.77 -10.15 -8.02
N GLN A 74 -2.30 -8.99 -8.45
CA GLN A 74 -0.90 -8.60 -8.41
C GLN A 74 -0.74 -7.31 -7.63
N LEU A 75 0.18 -7.31 -6.69
CA LEU A 75 0.54 -6.13 -5.92
C LEU A 75 1.70 -5.42 -6.60
N TYR A 76 1.54 -4.14 -6.84
CA TYR A 76 2.53 -3.32 -7.49
C TYR A 76 2.96 -2.16 -6.63
N VAL A 77 4.24 -1.81 -6.77
CA VAL A 77 4.81 -0.55 -6.28
C VAL A 77 5.27 0.24 -7.49
N TYR A 78 5.13 1.54 -7.43
CA TYR A 78 5.71 2.38 -8.47
C TYR A 78 6.83 3.22 -7.87
N SER A 79 7.93 3.38 -8.60
CA SER A 79 8.99 4.31 -8.22
C SER A 79 8.99 5.54 -9.12
N ILE A 80 9.26 6.68 -8.52
CA ILE A 80 9.41 7.97 -9.18
C ILE A 80 10.80 8.49 -8.85
N LYS A 81 11.69 8.54 -9.85
CA LYS A 81 13.00 9.19 -9.70
C LYS A 81 12.94 10.59 -10.27
N HIS A 82 13.11 11.58 -9.39
CA HIS A 82 13.20 12.97 -9.79
C HIS A 82 14.67 13.44 -9.72
N PRO A 83 15.19 14.14 -10.74
CA PRO A 83 16.62 14.50 -10.79
C PRO A 83 17.07 15.44 -9.66
N GLU A 84 16.15 16.19 -9.06
CA GLU A 84 16.44 17.17 -8.02
C GLU A 84 15.88 16.79 -6.65
N PHE A 85 14.77 16.02 -6.60
CA PHE A 85 14.06 15.73 -5.36
C PHE A 85 14.24 14.29 -4.86
N GLY A 86 14.94 13.45 -5.63
CA GLY A 86 15.26 12.08 -5.20
C GLY A 86 14.27 11.03 -5.67
N THR A 87 14.20 9.93 -4.91
CA THR A 87 13.43 8.74 -5.26
C THR A 87 12.25 8.56 -4.31
N TYR A 88 11.06 8.48 -4.87
CA TYR A 88 9.82 8.27 -4.11
C TYR A 88 9.12 6.99 -4.58
N LEU A 89 8.41 6.36 -3.66
CA LEU A 89 7.53 5.24 -3.96
C LEU A 89 6.06 5.70 -3.95
N VAL A 90 5.23 5.02 -4.74
CA VAL A 90 3.77 5.06 -4.62
C VAL A 90 3.33 3.68 -4.17
N ASP A 91 2.69 3.64 -3.01
CA ASP A 91 2.45 2.46 -2.17
C ASP A 91 3.73 1.77 -1.70
N SER A 92 3.64 1.00 -0.63
CA SER A 92 4.84 0.50 0.04
C SER A 92 5.28 -0.89 -0.43
N GLY A 93 4.48 -1.60 -1.19
CA GLY A 93 4.77 -2.98 -1.57
C GLY A 93 4.60 -3.97 -0.44
N VAL A 94 5.51 -4.93 -0.34
CA VAL A 94 5.45 -6.04 0.62
C VAL A 94 6.78 -6.18 1.34
N ALA A 95 6.78 -6.16 2.67
CA ALA A 95 7.99 -6.29 3.45
C ALA A 95 8.62 -7.69 3.34
N ALA A 96 9.93 -7.74 3.56
CA ALA A 96 10.70 -8.98 3.51
C ALA A 96 10.19 -10.04 4.50
N GLY A 97 9.65 -9.62 5.65
CA GLY A 97 9.05 -10.52 6.65
C GLY A 97 7.88 -11.36 6.13
N PHE A 98 7.21 -10.93 5.06
CA PHE A 98 6.15 -11.73 4.43
C PHE A 98 6.67 -12.78 3.45
N ALA A 99 7.93 -12.72 3.08
CA ALA A 99 8.57 -13.74 2.23
C ALA A 99 9.11 -14.94 3.03
N ASP A 100 9.23 -14.79 4.33
CA ASP A 100 9.76 -15.82 5.25
C ASP A 100 8.66 -16.20 6.25
N GLU A 101 8.11 -17.41 6.11
CA GLU A 101 7.07 -17.93 7.00
C GLU A 101 7.53 -18.05 8.46
N SER A 102 8.83 -18.04 8.72
CA SER A 102 9.39 -18.09 10.07
C SER A 102 9.57 -16.72 10.71
N ALA A 103 9.45 -15.63 9.93
CA ALA A 103 9.62 -14.27 10.42
C ALA A 103 8.33 -13.74 11.05
N ASP A 104 8.47 -12.95 12.11
CA ASP A 104 7.36 -12.17 12.66
C ASP A 104 7.06 -11.01 11.71
N ASN A 105 5.99 -11.13 10.94
CA ASN A 105 5.52 -10.10 10.02
C ASN A 105 4.62 -9.04 10.70
N GLY A 106 4.40 -9.18 12.02
CA GLY A 106 3.57 -8.27 12.81
C GLY A 106 2.06 -8.42 12.60
N VAL A 107 1.63 -9.38 11.79
CA VAL A 107 0.21 -9.64 11.51
C VAL A 107 -0.30 -10.77 12.40
N SER A 108 -1.50 -10.59 12.98
CA SER A 108 -2.09 -11.64 13.80
C SER A 108 -2.57 -12.81 12.92
N TRP A 109 -2.50 -14.03 13.45
CA TRP A 109 -2.95 -15.25 12.76
C TRP A 109 -4.42 -15.19 12.26
N LEU A 110 -5.27 -14.42 12.95
CA LEU A 110 -6.67 -14.21 12.55
C LEU A 110 -6.74 -13.41 11.24
N VAL A 111 -5.93 -12.37 11.13
CA VAL A 111 -5.86 -11.53 9.91
C VAL A 111 -5.21 -12.33 8.79
N GLU A 112 -4.12 -13.05 9.07
CA GLU A 112 -3.47 -13.92 8.09
C GLU A 112 -4.44 -14.93 7.47
N SER A 113 -5.24 -15.59 8.32
CA SER A 113 -6.25 -16.55 7.86
C SER A 113 -7.38 -15.89 7.08
N ALA A 114 -7.88 -14.73 7.55
CA ALA A 114 -8.99 -14.03 6.91
C ALA A 114 -8.61 -13.46 5.54
N MET A 115 -7.33 -13.09 5.36
CA MET A 115 -6.82 -12.49 4.14
C MET A 115 -6.11 -13.50 3.21
N ASN A 116 -6.16 -14.79 3.52
CA ASN A 116 -5.46 -15.83 2.73
C ASN A 116 -3.97 -15.50 2.50
N MET A 117 -3.27 -15.10 3.58
CA MET A 117 -1.86 -14.71 3.49
C MET A 117 -0.95 -15.84 3.01
N SER A 118 -1.36 -17.11 3.23
CA SER A 118 -0.64 -18.28 2.72
C SER A 118 -0.56 -18.35 1.17
N ALA A 119 -1.44 -17.64 0.48
CA ALA A 119 -1.42 -17.53 -0.98
C ALA A 119 -0.59 -16.34 -1.49
N LEU A 120 -0.01 -15.54 -0.58
CA LEU A 120 0.85 -14.43 -0.94
C LEU A 120 2.22 -14.95 -1.40
N ASN A 121 2.59 -14.62 -2.64
CA ASN A 121 3.88 -14.99 -3.22
C ASN A 121 4.69 -13.72 -3.50
N VAL A 122 5.58 -13.38 -2.58
CA VAL A 122 6.46 -12.21 -2.69
C VAL A 122 7.46 -12.43 -3.82
N ARG A 123 7.49 -11.52 -4.78
CA ARG A 123 8.37 -11.53 -5.95
C ARG A 123 9.57 -10.63 -5.75
N LYS A 124 9.34 -9.50 -5.09
CA LYS A 124 10.37 -8.53 -4.72
C LYS A 124 9.90 -7.81 -3.46
N SER A 125 10.65 -7.94 -2.37
CA SER A 125 10.32 -7.20 -1.15
C SER A 125 10.62 -5.71 -1.30
N THR A 126 10.02 -4.91 -0.44
CA THR A 126 10.27 -3.47 -0.37
C THR A 126 11.73 -3.19 -0.06
N ALA A 127 12.34 -3.94 0.86
CA ALA A 127 13.77 -3.81 1.16
C ALA A 127 14.66 -4.04 -0.08
N GLN A 128 14.38 -5.10 -0.86
CA GLN A 128 15.10 -5.36 -2.10
C GLN A 128 14.91 -4.25 -3.15
N LEU A 129 13.66 -3.76 -3.27
CA LEU A 129 13.37 -2.68 -4.20
C LEU A 129 14.12 -1.39 -3.83
N VAL A 130 14.08 -1.00 -2.54
CA VAL A 130 14.78 0.20 -2.05
C VAL A 130 16.29 0.07 -2.26
N GLU A 131 16.87 -1.10 -2.02
CA GLU A 131 18.29 -1.36 -2.30
C GLU A 131 18.64 -1.19 -3.79
N GLU A 132 17.84 -1.77 -4.70
CA GLU A 132 18.02 -1.61 -6.15
C GLU A 132 17.88 -0.17 -6.63
N LEU A 133 16.99 0.61 -6.01
CA LEU A 133 16.79 2.01 -6.34
C LEU A 133 17.91 2.92 -5.81
N GLY A 134 18.68 2.43 -4.85
CA GLY A 134 19.74 3.19 -4.17
C GLY A 134 19.22 4.02 -3.00
N GLY A 135 18.04 3.72 -2.50
CA GLY A 135 17.37 4.40 -1.40
C GLY A 135 15.96 4.87 -1.76
N ASP A 136 15.26 5.39 -0.76
CA ASP A 136 13.97 6.07 -0.89
C ASP A 136 13.98 7.35 -0.05
N ASP A 137 13.38 8.41 -0.56
CA ASP A 137 13.23 9.70 0.13
C ASP A 137 11.81 9.88 0.71
N GLY A 138 10.90 8.99 0.33
CA GLY A 138 9.54 8.97 0.85
C GLY A 138 8.60 8.09 0.07
N VAL A 139 7.44 7.83 0.68
CA VAL A 139 6.39 6.99 0.10
C VAL A 139 5.06 7.72 0.14
N PHE A 140 4.38 7.77 -0.98
CA PHE A 140 3.00 8.25 -1.10
C PHE A 140 2.05 7.07 -1.12
N LEU A 141 1.21 6.96 -0.10
CA LEU A 141 0.16 5.95 -0.08
C LEU A 141 -1.05 6.42 -0.89
N THR A 142 -1.54 5.57 -1.78
CA THR A 142 -2.81 5.83 -2.47
C THR A 142 -3.98 5.75 -1.49
N HIS A 143 -3.90 4.82 -0.54
CA HIS A 143 -4.80 4.65 0.59
C HIS A 143 -4.19 3.66 1.61
N ILE A 144 -4.86 3.44 2.74
CA ILE A 144 -4.33 2.66 3.86
C ILE A 144 -4.86 1.22 3.95
N HIS A 145 -5.26 0.60 2.83
CA HIS A 145 -5.52 -0.83 2.86
C HIS A 145 -4.23 -1.62 3.03
N MET A 146 -4.34 -2.82 3.60
CA MET A 146 -3.19 -3.63 3.98
C MET A 146 -2.23 -3.88 2.82
N ASP A 147 -2.74 -4.21 1.65
CA ASP A 147 -1.97 -4.47 0.43
C ASP A 147 -1.18 -3.26 -0.10
N HIS A 148 -1.44 -2.06 0.43
CA HIS A 148 -0.70 -0.84 0.12
C HIS A 148 0.30 -0.43 1.20
N ILE A 149 0.16 -0.97 2.43
CA ILE A 149 1.00 -0.62 3.58
C ILE A 149 1.91 -1.75 4.07
N MET A 150 1.78 -2.98 3.54
CA MET A 150 2.55 -4.15 3.98
C MET A 150 4.07 -3.98 3.91
N GLY A 151 4.57 -3.09 3.08
CA GLY A 151 5.99 -2.82 2.92
C GLY A 151 6.56 -1.75 3.85
N VAL A 152 5.72 -1.05 4.61
CA VAL A 152 6.14 0.11 5.42
C VAL A 152 7.23 -0.25 6.43
N SER A 153 7.23 -1.45 6.99
CA SER A 153 8.26 -1.90 7.95
C SER A 153 9.67 -2.00 7.37
N ASP A 154 9.81 -2.11 6.06
CA ASP A 154 11.10 -2.13 5.37
C ASP A 154 11.64 -0.72 5.07
N LEU A 155 10.81 0.32 5.20
CA LEU A 155 11.16 1.71 4.90
C LEU A 155 11.84 2.35 6.13
N LYS A 156 13.17 2.28 6.16
CA LYS A 156 13.96 2.75 7.31
C LYS A 156 14.19 4.26 7.26
N GLY A 157 13.29 5.01 7.90
CA GLY A 157 13.45 6.45 8.07
C GLY A 157 12.87 7.30 6.94
N ALA A 158 12.25 6.69 5.93
CA ALA A 158 11.49 7.39 4.91
C ALA A 158 10.22 8.02 5.48
N SER A 159 9.85 9.18 4.98
CA SER A 159 8.55 9.78 5.29
C SER A 159 7.44 9.06 4.54
N VAL A 160 6.38 8.69 5.25
CA VAL A 160 5.19 8.09 4.65
C VAL A 160 4.07 9.14 4.61
N TYR A 161 3.56 9.41 3.42
CA TYR A 161 2.54 10.42 3.16
C TYR A 161 1.22 9.74 2.81
N GLY A 162 0.20 10.02 3.61
CA GLY A 162 -1.19 9.58 3.37
C GLY A 162 -2.11 10.74 2.99
N GLY A 163 -3.35 10.44 2.67
CA GLY A 163 -4.37 11.44 2.38
C GLY A 163 -4.83 12.20 3.64
N PRO A 164 -5.42 13.40 3.46
CA PRO A 164 -6.03 14.12 4.57
C PRO A 164 -7.09 13.27 5.27
N GLY A 165 -6.94 13.09 6.58
CA GLY A 165 -7.88 12.32 7.41
C GLY A 165 -7.63 10.82 7.48
N ASP A 166 -6.71 10.25 6.70
CA ASP A 166 -6.40 8.81 6.75
C ASP A 166 -5.98 8.36 8.15
N ALA A 167 -5.20 9.17 8.84
CA ALA A 167 -4.74 8.88 10.20
C ALA A 167 -5.85 9.00 11.27
N GLU A 168 -6.96 9.66 10.95
CA GLU A 168 -8.10 9.87 11.83
C GLU A 168 -9.19 8.81 11.64
N LEU A 169 -9.08 7.99 10.57
CA LEU A 169 -10.04 6.94 10.28
C LEU A 169 -9.96 5.84 11.33
N SER A 170 -10.96 5.81 12.20
CA SER A 170 -11.17 4.75 13.19
C SER A 170 -12.29 3.84 12.73
N THR A 171 -11.99 2.92 11.82
CA THR A 171 -12.92 1.90 11.38
C THR A 171 -12.63 0.56 12.06
N PHE A 172 -13.62 -0.34 12.08
CA PHE A 172 -13.44 -1.68 12.63
C PHE A 172 -12.26 -2.43 11.99
N MET A 173 -12.01 -2.19 10.70
CA MET A 173 -10.88 -2.80 9.98
C MET A 173 -9.52 -2.31 10.50
N ASN A 174 -9.44 -1.07 10.97
CA ASN A 174 -8.20 -0.51 11.53
C ASN A 174 -7.85 -1.08 12.92
N LEU A 175 -8.73 -1.90 13.51
CA LEU A 175 -8.44 -2.61 14.76
C LEU A 175 -7.55 -3.84 14.52
N PHE A 176 -7.34 -4.23 13.28
CA PHE A 176 -6.62 -5.43 12.89
C PHE A 176 -5.35 -5.16 12.07
N THR A 177 -5.06 -3.89 11.80
CA THR A 177 -3.83 -3.43 11.13
C THR A 177 -2.87 -2.76 12.09
#